data_88451217ffb8cdfe1f8f2636283460dd
#
_entry.id   88451217ffb8cdfe1f8f2636283460dd
#
_cell.length_a   1.000
_cell.length_b   1.000
_cell.length_c   1.000
_cell.angle_alpha   90.00
_cell.angle_beta   90.00
_cell.angle_gamma   90.00
#
_symmetry.space_group_name_H-M   'P 1'
#
loop_
_entity.id
_entity.type
_entity.pdbx_description
1 polymer ?
#
loop_
_entity_poly.entity_id
_entity_poly.type
_entity_poly.pdbx_seq_one_letter_code
_entity_poly.pdbx_strand_id
1 'polypeptide(L)' 'SIDSKVNVIDEKIKVGDKGIAITRLAPVGMAEFNGERMEVYTSTSYIEAKTALEVEAIEGNRVRVKVINN' A
#
# COMPACT_ATOMS: atom_id res chain seq x y z
N SER A 1 -4.03 3.53 -23.70
CA SER A 1 -5.06 3.22 -23.61
C SER A 1 -5.73 2.93 -22.32
N ILE A 2 -6.94 2.70 -22.43
CA ILE A 2 -7.70 2.65 -21.31
C ILE A 2 -7.55 1.48 -20.50
N ASP A 3 -7.30 0.42 -21.12
CA ASP A 3 -7.17 -0.79 -20.40
C ASP A 3 -6.02 -0.76 -19.50
N SER A 4 -5.13 0.11 -19.68
CA SER A 4 -4.02 0.15 -18.79
C SER A 4 -4.44 0.40 -17.37
N LYS A 5 -5.63 0.86 -17.13
CA LYS A 5 -6.04 1.08 -15.81
C LYS A 5 -6.04 -0.15 -14.98
N VAL A 6 -6.28 -1.26 -15.55
CA VAL A 6 -6.34 -2.48 -14.82
C VAL A 6 -5.02 -2.81 -14.17
N ASN A 7 -3.93 -2.39 -14.77
CA ASN A 7 -2.62 -2.73 -14.27
C ASN A 7 -1.88 -1.59 -13.63
N VAL A 8 -2.60 -0.56 -13.29
CA VAL A 8 -1.95 0.59 -12.74
C VAL A 8 -1.19 0.28 -11.48
N ILE A 9 -1.74 -0.53 -10.61
CA ILE A 9 -1.05 -0.85 -9.38
C ILE A 9 0.24 -1.57 -9.66
N ASP A 10 0.21 -2.54 -10.54
CA ASP A 10 1.41 -3.30 -10.84
C ASP A 10 2.49 -2.45 -11.44
N GLU A 11 2.12 -1.44 -12.19
CA GLU A 11 3.09 -0.58 -12.82
C GLU A 11 3.61 0.50 -11.90
N LYS A 12 2.79 0.95 -10.99
CA LYS A 12 3.14 2.08 -10.18
C LYS A 12 3.70 1.75 -8.82
N ILE A 13 3.62 0.50 -8.42
CA ILE A 13 4.07 0.14 -7.10
C ILE A 13 4.80 -1.19 -7.15
N LYS A 14 5.83 -1.32 -6.33
CA LYS A 14 6.63 -2.53 -6.27
C LYS A 14 6.92 -2.87 -4.85
N VAL A 15 7.22 -4.13 -4.61
CA VAL A 15 7.65 -4.57 -3.28
C VAL A 15 8.89 -3.75 -2.91
N GLY A 16 8.89 -3.23 -1.70
CA GLY A 16 9.98 -2.40 -1.22
C GLY A 16 9.71 -0.92 -1.33
N ASP A 17 8.68 -0.52 -2.06
CA ASP A 17 8.33 0.89 -2.16
C ASP A 17 7.88 1.41 -0.81
N LYS A 18 8.18 2.65 -0.52
CA LYS A 18 7.85 3.25 0.75
C LYS A 18 6.79 4.31 0.59
N GLY A 19 5.93 4.40 1.58
CA GLY A 19 4.84 5.35 1.54
C GLY A 19 4.34 5.62 2.94
N ILE A 20 3.09 6.05 3.04
CA ILE A 20 2.55 6.45 4.33
C ILE A 20 1.08 6.08 4.40
N ALA A 21 0.64 5.66 5.57
CA ALA A 21 -0.76 5.35 5.79
C ALA A 21 -1.54 6.65 5.85
N ILE A 22 -2.60 6.75 5.04
CA ILE A 22 -3.45 7.92 5.08
C ILE A 22 -4.51 7.73 6.13
N THR A 23 -5.10 6.55 6.19
CA THR A 23 -6.04 6.22 7.23
C THR A 23 -5.44 5.12 8.08
N ARG A 24 -6.11 4.81 9.17
CA ARG A 24 -5.74 3.65 9.96
C ARG A 24 -5.99 2.41 9.12
N LEU A 25 -5.12 1.44 9.22
CA LEU A 25 -5.30 0.15 8.56
C LEU A 25 -5.73 -0.85 9.62
N ALA A 26 -6.97 -1.39 9.52
CA ALA A 26 -7.47 -2.27 10.55
C ALA A 26 -8.31 -3.41 9.96
N PRO A 27 -7.71 -4.29 9.28
CA PRO A 27 -6.39 -4.31 8.67
C PRO A 27 -6.35 -3.62 7.32
N VAL A 28 -7.47 -3.16 6.79
CA VAL A 28 -7.54 -2.55 5.47
C VAL A 28 -7.71 -1.06 5.62
N GLY A 29 -7.10 -0.29 4.75
CA GLY A 29 -7.24 1.16 4.75
C GLY A 29 -6.57 1.73 3.53
N MET A 30 -6.33 3.05 3.58
CA MET A 30 -5.76 3.77 2.44
C MET A 30 -4.36 4.21 2.76
N ALA A 31 -3.50 4.14 1.77
CA ALA A 31 -2.13 4.61 1.89
C ALA A 31 -1.72 5.33 0.61
N GLU A 32 -0.64 6.05 0.69
CA GLU A 32 -0.12 6.75 -0.46
C GLU A 32 1.29 6.26 -0.75
N PHE A 33 1.51 5.85 -2.00
CA PHE A 33 2.82 5.42 -2.46
C PHE A 33 3.07 6.12 -3.79
N ASN A 34 4.24 6.75 -3.91
CA ASN A 34 4.63 7.40 -5.16
C ASN A 34 3.59 8.41 -5.65
N GLY A 35 2.95 9.10 -4.72
CA GLY A 35 1.97 10.11 -5.10
C GLY A 35 0.59 9.56 -5.43
N GLU A 36 0.41 8.25 -5.30
CA GLU A 36 -0.88 7.62 -5.63
C GLU A 36 -1.51 7.08 -4.37
N ARG A 37 -2.81 7.27 -4.23
CA ARG A 37 -3.55 6.73 -3.10
C ARG A 37 -4.12 5.39 -3.50
N MET A 38 -4.03 4.42 -2.61
CA MET A 38 -4.52 3.10 -2.93
C MET A 38 -4.94 2.38 -1.67
N GLU A 39 -5.79 1.38 -1.83
CA GLU A 39 -6.21 0.56 -0.73
C GLU A 39 -5.14 -0.48 -0.45
N VAL A 40 -4.77 -0.62 0.80
CA VAL A 40 -3.74 -1.58 1.19
C VAL A 40 -4.21 -2.30 2.45
N TYR A 41 -3.50 -3.35 2.82
CA TYR A 41 -3.83 -4.05 4.05
C TYR A 41 -2.56 -4.47 4.77
N THR A 42 -2.70 -4.74 6.05
CA THR A 42 -1.59 -5.18 6.86
C THR A 42 -1.92 -6.56 7.43
N SER A 43 -0.88 -7.35 7.66
CA SER A 43 -1.09 -8.65 8.28
C SER A 43 -1.08 -8.55 9.80
N THR A 44 -0.82 -7.37 10.35
CA THR A 44 -0.90 -7.18 11.79
C THR A 44 -2.31 -6.73 12.15
N SER A 45 -2.58 -6.52 13.44
CA SER A 45 -3.94 -6.16 13.84
C SER A 45 -4.33 -4.78 13.34
N TYR A 46 -3.42 -3.83 13.37
CA TYR A 46 -3.73 -2.54 12.78
C TYR A 46 -2.46 -1.69 12.72
N ILE A 47 -2.53 -0.62 11.92
CA ILE A 47 -1.46 0.35 11.81
C ILE A 47 -2.10 1.73 11.87
N GLU A 48 -1.52 2.62 12.64
CA GLU A 48 -2.06 3.96 12.79
C GLU A 48 -1.90 4.79 11.52
N ALA A 49 -2.78 5.77 11.35
CA ALA A 49 -2.66 6.70 10.25
C ALA A 49 -1.34 7.45 10.38
N LYS A 50 -0.80 7.88 9.27
CA LYS A 50 0.44 8.65 9.18
C LYS A 50 1.69 7.86 9.55
N THR A 51 1.58 6.56 9.57
CA THR A 51 2.72 5.69 9.83
C THR A 51 3.44 5.40 8.51
N ALA A 52 4.76 5.44 8.53
CA ALA A 52 5.54 5.11 7.35
C ALA A 52 5.43 3.62 7.05
N LEU A 53 5.24 3.30 5.80
CA LEU A 53 4.97 1.94 5.38
C LEU A 53 5.91 1.52 4.26
N GLU A 54 6.04 0.22 4.12
CA GLU A 54 6.77 -0.36 3.00
C GLU A 54 5.93 -1.47 2.42
N VAL A 55 5.91 -1.58 1.10
CA VAL A 55 5.17 -2.63 0.44
C VAL A 55 5.87 -3.96 0.70
N GLU A 56 5.15 -4.88 1.30
CA GLU A 56 5.69 -6.17 1.67
C GLU A 56 5.43 -7.21 0.61
N ALA A 57 4.28 -7.17 -0.01
CA ALA A 57 3.92 -8.14 -1.05
C ALA A 57 2.80 -7.58 -1.90
N ILE A 58 2.76 -8.00 -3.14
CA ILE A 58 1.68 -7.65 -4.05
C ILE A 58 1.12 -8.94 -4.59
N GLU A 59 -0.17 -9.16 -4.37
CA GLU A 59 -0.81 -10.40 -4.77
C GLU A 59 -2.03 -10.04 -5.62
N GLY A 60 -1.89 -10.12 -6.93
CA GLY A 60 -2.93 -9.66 -7.80
C GLY A 60 -3.08 -8.17 -7.65
N ASN A 61 -4.26 -7.71 -7.28
CA ASN A 61 -4.47 -6.30 -7.07
C ASN A 61 -4.50 -5.95 -5.59
N ARG A 62 -3.98 -6.83 -4.72
CA ARG A 62 -3.94 -6.56 -3.29
C ARG A 62 -2.52 -6.25 -2.88
N VAL A 63 -2.36 -5.18 -2.12
CA VAL A 63 -1.06 -4.70 -1.69
C VAL A 63 -0.97 -4.86 -0.18
N ARG A 64 -0.03 -5.68 0.26
CA ARG A 64 0.20 -5.88 1.69
C ARG A 64 1.38 -5.02 2.13
N VAL A 65 1.21 -4.32 3.22
CA VAL A 65 2.23 -3.39 3.69
C VAL A 65 2.65 -3.71 5.11
N LYS A 66 3.78 -3.19 5.51
CA LYS A 66 4.28 -3.34 6.87
C LYS A 66 4.85 -2.00 7.31
N VAL A 67 4.99 -1.85 8.61
CA VAL A 67 5.59 -0.66 9.19
C VAL A 67 7.10 -0.71 8.96
N ILE A 68 7.66 0.42 8.61
CA ILE A 68 9.10 0.50 8.45
C ILE A 68 9.73 0.57 9.83
N ASN A 69 10.66 -0.34 10.08
CA ASN A 69 11.40 -0.33 11.34
C ASN A 69 12.81 0.11 11.06
N ASN A 70 13.22 1.16 11.69
CA ASN A 70 14.61 1.60 11.55
C ASN A 70 15.40 1.36 12.80
#